data_cd80e668e33a6bdee2cb04f068fa3956
#
_entry.id   cd80e668e33a6bdee2cb04f068fa3956
#
_cell.length_a   1.000
_cell.length_b   1.000
_cell.length_c   1.000
_cell.angle_alpha   90.00
_cell.angle_beta   90.00
_cell.angle_gamma   90.00
#
_symmetry.space_group_name_H-M   'P 1'
#
loop_
_entity.id
_entity.type
_entity.pdbx_description
1 polymer ?
#
loop_
_entity_poly.entity_id
_entity_poly.type
_entity_poly.pdbx_seq_one_letter_code
_entity_poly.pdbx_strand_id
1 'polypeptide(L)'
;NMEVEPWLATDYEFVDDLTVKITLRDGVKFSSGRAMDAQAVKECLEDLISVHDRAPYDLKIDHIEADGQILTIYTTEPCPAIINYLGDPYGAIIDMEYGIQGEGGSANVAGTGPYIATNVTPTQIDLTKNENYWGGDVKVDKITVKSFADGSALTAALQTGDVQGTYGLQYDNYVLFDQNPDYTIHSS
;
A
#
# COMPACT_ATOMS: atom_id res chain seq x y z
N ASN A 1 1.36 5.50 17.74
CA ASN A 1 -0.06 5.24 17.99
C ASN A 1 -0.53 4.22 16.96
N MET A 2 -1.21 3.19 17.43
CA MET A 2 -1.85 2.18 16.57
C MET A 2 -3.34 2.53 16.37
N GLU A 3 -3.64 3.80 16.22
CA GLU A 3 -4.99 4.28 15.92
C GLU A 3 -5.22 4.19 14.41
N VAL A 4 -6.36 3.64 14.04
CA VAL A 4 -6.76 3.53 12.64
C VAL A 4 -7.33 4.87 12.20
N GLU A 5 -6.83 5.40 11.08
CA GLU A 5 -7.31 6.64 10.47
C GLU A 5 -8.09 6.34 9.19
N PRO A 6 -9.14 7.11 8.88
CA PRO A 6 -9.87 6.98 7.62
C PRO A 6 -8.97 7.24 6.40
N TRP A 7 -8.99 6.32 5.43
CA TRP A 7 -8.24 6.45 4.17
C TRP A 7 -9.11 6.02 2.98
N LEU A 8 -8.93 4.82 2.43
CA LEU A 8 -9.85 4.26 1.42
C LEU A 8 -11.21 3.93 2.03
N ALA A 9 -11.25 3.47 3.28
CA ALA A 9 -12.45 3.42 4.09
C ALA A 9 -12.63 4.78 4.80
N THR A 10 -13.84 5.30 4.80
CA THR A 10 -14.20 6.55 5.48
C THR A 10 -14.79 6.32 6.86
N ASP A 11 -15.38 5.14 7.06
CA ASP A 11 -16.01 4.74 8.31
C ASP A 11 -16.13 3.22 8.40
N TYR A 12 -16.30 2.69 9.62
CA TYR A 12 -16.61 1.29 9.87
C TYR A 12 -17.47 1.11 11.12
N GLU A 13 -18.25 0.02 11.14
CA GLU A 13 -19.12 -0.34 12.25
C GLU A 13 -19.06 -1.86 12.48
N PHE A 14 -18.82 -2.30 13.71
CA PHE A 14 -19.07 -3.67 14.12
C PHE A 14 -20.58 -3.83 14.40
N VAL A 15 -21.29 -4.46 13.47
CA VAL A 15 -22.75 -4.71 13.58
C VAL A 15 -23.03 -5.71 14.71
N ASP A 16 -22.16 -6.73 14.80
CA ASP A 16 -22.12 -7.73 15.86
C ASP A 16 -20.70 -8.31 15.97
N ASP A 17 -20.51 -9.36 16.78
CA ASP A 17 -19.20 -9.98 17.02
C ASP A 17 -18.58 -10.64 15.78
N LEU A 18 -19.38 -10.95 14.75
CA LEU A 18 -18.97 -11.66 13.53
C LEU A 18 -19.13 -10.82 12.27
N THR A 19 -19.64 -9.59 12.37
CA THR A 19 -20.00 -8.78 11.20
C THR A 19 -19.43 -7.37 11.33
N VAL A 20 -18.60 -6.98 10.37
CA VAL A 20 -18.14 -5.61 10.23
C VAL A 20 -18.58 -5.00 8.90
N LYS A 21 -19.12 -3.81 8.98
CA LYS A 21 -19.55 -3.01 7.83
C LYS A 21 -18.58 -1.86 7.64
N ILE A 22 -18.06 -1.70 6.41
CA ILE A 22 -17.07 -0.70 6.05
C ILE A 22 -17.65 0.19 4.95
N THR A 23 -17.59 1.50 5.15
CA THR A 23 -17.97 2.50 4.15
C THR A 23 -16.74 2.95 3.38
N LEU A 24 -16.72 2.72 2.08
CA LEU A 24 -15.61 3.09 1.21
C LEU A 24 -15.74 4.55 0.74
N ARG A 25 -14.61 5.15 0.45
CA ARG A 25 -14.53 6.50 -0.13
C ARG A 25 -15.10 6.49 -1.53
N ASP A 26 -16.00 7.44 -1.80
CA ASP A 26 -16.57 7.65 -3.13
C ASP A 26 -15.59 8.36 -4.07
N GLY A 27 -15.73 8.13 -5.38
CA GLY A 27 -14.95 8.78 -6.43
C GLY A 27 -13.49 8.33 -6.57
N VAL A 28 -13.05 7.31 -5.82
CA VAL A 28 -11.72 6.73 -5.95
C VAL A 28 -11.62 5.92 -7.25
N LYS A 29 -10.49 6.05 -7.95
CA LYS A 29 -10.17 5.24 -9.13
C LYS A 29 -8.82 4.55 -8.98
N PHE A 30 -8.73 3.36 -9.53
CA PHE A 30 -7.45 2.72 -9.78
C PHE A 30 -6.65 3.48 -10.84
N SER A 31 -5.35 3.24 -10.90
CA SER A 31 -4.49 3.78 -11.96
C SER A 31 -4.86 3.28 -13.36
N SER A 32 -5.55 2.14 -13.47
CA SER A 32 -6.17 1.63 -14.69
C SER A 32 -7.33 2.51 -15.21
N GLY A 33 -7.92 3.33 -14.33
CA GLY A 33 -9.10 4.13 -14.60
C GLY A 33 -10.44 3.52 -14.14
N ARG A 34 -10.45 2.24 -13.75
CA ARG A 34 -11.63 1.58 -13.13
C ARG A 34 -11.98 2.26 -11.82
N ALA A 35 -13.28 2.43 -11.55
CA ALA A 35 -13.74 2.91 -10.25
C ALA A 35 -13.48 1.86 -9.16
N MET A 36 -13.06 2.31 -7.97
CA MET A 36 -12.96 1.48 -6.79
C MET A 36 -14.29 1.54 -6.01
N ASP A 37 -15.07 0.49 -6.10
CA ASP A 37 -16.29 0.27 -5.34
C ASP A 37 -16.14 -0.94 -4.39
N ALA A 38 -17.17 -1.27 -3.65
CA ALA A 38 -17.14 -2.41 -2.73
C ALA A 38 -16.97 -3.75 -3.47
N GLN A 39 -17.43 -3.86 -4.71
CA GLN A 39 -17.23 -5.07 -5.52
C GLN A 39 -15.76 -5.27 -5.87
N ALA A 40 -15.06 -4.20 -6.28
CA ALA A 40 -13.62 -4.27 -6.58
C ALA A 40 -12.78 -4.61 -5.34
N VAL A 41 -13.14 -4.06 -4.18
CA VAL A 41 -12.47 -4.38 -2.91
C VAL A 41 -12.73 -5.82 -2.49
N LYS A 42 -13.97 -6.31 -2.62
CA LYS A 42 -14.35 -7.71 -2.37
C LYS A 42 -13.51 -8.66 -3.22
N GLU A 43 -13.43 -8.43 -4.53
CA GLU A 43 -12.64 -9.27 -5.46
C GLU A 43 -11.17 -9.36 -5.02
N CYS A 44 -10.58 -8.25 -4.63
CA CYS A 44 -9.20 -8.20 -4.16
C CYS A 44 -9.00 -8.96 -2.83
N LEU A 45 -9.89 -8.81 -1.86
CA LEU A 45 -9.80 -9.50 -0.58
C LEU A 45 -10.09 -10.99 -0.69
N GLU A 46 -11.04 -11.41 -1.55
CA GLU A 46 -11.31 -12.82 -1.82
C GLU A 46 -10.12 -13.50 -2.51
N ASP A 47 -9.45 -12.83 -3.45
CA ASP A 47 -8.20 -13.33 -4.02
C ASP A 47 -7.12 -13.45 -2.95
N LEU A 48 -6.91 -12.41 -2.15
CA LEU A 48 -5.93 -12.42 -1.06
C LEU A 48 -6.11 -13.64 -0.14
N ILE A 49 -7.32 -13.89 0.37
CA ILE A 49 -7.56 -15.04 1.26
C ILE A 49 -7.45 -16.38 0.56
N SER A 50 -7.55 -16.43 -0.77
CA SER A 50 -7.42 -17.66 -1.55
C SER A 50 -5.98 -18.06 -1.81
N VAL A 51 -5.05 -17.07 -1.89
CA VAL A 51 -3.65 -17.32 -2.29
C VAL A 51 -2.63 -17.08 -1.17
N HIS A 52 -2.99 -16.33 -0.12
CA HIS A 52 -2.06 -15.96 0.94
C HIS A 52 -2.13 -16.93 2.12
N ASP A 53 -0.99 -17.50 2.54
CA ASP A 53 -0.93 -18.53 3.57
C ASP A 53 -1.48 -18.10 4.94
N ARG A 54 -1.29 -16.85 5.33
CA ARG A 54 -1.67 -16.34 6.66
C ARG A 54 -2.96 -15.53 6.69
N ALA A 55 -3.30 -14.82 5.62
CA ALA A 55 -4.45 -13.92 5.61
C ALA A 55 -5.78 -14.60 6.04
N PRO A 56 -6.07 -15.86 5.64
CA PRO A 56 -7.28 -16.54 6.11
C PRO A 56 -7.36 -16.70 7.63
N TYR A 57 -6.22 -16.95 8.29
CA TYR A 57 -6.15 -17.13 9.74
C TYR A 57 -6.22 -15.80 10.50
N ASP A 58 -5.61 -14.76 9.97
CA ASP A 58 -5.57 -13.45 10.60
C ASP A 58 -6.91 -12.72 10.42
N LEU A 59 -7.49 -12.73 9.22
CA LEU A 59 -8.73 -12.03 8.88
C LEU A 59 -9.99 -12.82 9.24
N LYS A 60 -9.93 -14.16 9.27
CA LYS A 60 -11.03 -15.06 9.60
C LYS A 60 -12.31 -14.84 8.76
N ILE A 61 -12.14 -14.35 7.54
CA ILE A 61 -13.27 -14.03 6.65
C ILE A 61 -13.99 -15.32 6.24
N ASP A 62 -15.29 -15.38 6.44
CA ASP A 62 -16.18 -16.40 5.91
C ASP A 62 -16.65 -16.01 4.50
N HIS A 63 -17.26 -14.84 4.38
CA HIS A 63 -17.67 -14.28 3.10
C HIS A 63 -17.77 -12.75 3.17
N ILE A 64 -17.85 -12.12 2.00
CA ILE A 64 -17.94 -10.67 1.84
C ILE A 64 -19.16 -10.34 0.97
N GLU A 65 -19.95 -9.37 1.38
CA GLU A 65 -20.99 -8.76 0.57
C GLU A 65 -20.61 -7.34 0.15
N ALA A 66 -20.99 -6.94 -1.06
CA ALA A 66 -20.71 -5.64 -1.64
C ALA A 66 -22.00 -5.01 -2.17
N ASP A 67 -22.26 -3.76 -1.76
CA ASP A 67 -23.39 -2.96 -2.24
C ASP A 67 -22.95 -1.49 -2.40
N GLY A 68 -22.74 -1.06 -3.64
CA GLY A 68 -22.23 0.28 -3.97
C GLY A 68 -20.88 0.54 -3.31
N GLN A 69 -20.83 1.41 -2.31
CA GLN A 69 -19.63 1.75 -1.52
C GLN A 69 -19.64 1.09 -0.13
N ILE A 70 -20.52 0.14 0.12
CA ILE A 70 -20.61 -0.58 1.37
C ILE A 70 -20.07 -1.99 1.20
N LEU A 71 -19.04 -2.30 1.99
CA LEU A 71 -18.48 -3.64 2.13
C LEU A 71 -18.89 -4.22 3.47
N THR A 72 -19.52 -5.39 3.46
CA THR A 72 -19.87 -6.11 4.69
C THR A 72 -19.04 -7.39 4.74
N ILE A 73 -18.23 -7.54 5.79
CA ILE A 73 -17.37 -8.70 6.00
C ILE A 73 -17.97 -9.53 7.13
N TYR A 74 -18.20 -10.80 6.85
CA TYR A 74 -18.62 -11.81 7.83
C TYR A 74 -17.43 -12.68 8.18
N THR A 75 -17.23 -12.93 9.48
CA THR A 75 -16.12 -13.72 9.98
C THR A 75 -16.59 -15.04 10.59
N THR A 76 -15.76 -16.08 10.52
CA THR A 76 -16.03 -17.40 11.09
C THR A 76 -16.00 -17.42 12.64
N GLU A 77 -15.29 -16.46 13.23
CA GLU A 77 -15.17 -16.25 14.67
C GLU A 77 -14.85 -14.77 14.94
N PRO A 78 -15.06 -14.26 16.18
CA PRO A 78 -14.80 -12.86 16.50
C PRO A 78 -13.39 -12.41 16.13
N CYS A 79 -13.29 -11.32 15.36
CA CYS A 79 -12.01 -10.74 14.91
C CYS A 79 -11.99 -9.22 15.17
N PRO A 80 -11.85 -8.77 16.42
CA PRO A 80 -11.87 -7.34 16.75
C PRO A 80 -10.70 -6.55 16.14
N ALA A 81 -9.62 -7.24 15.74
CA ALA A 81 -8.46 -6.64 15.11
C ALA A 81 -8.55 -6.53 13.58
N ILE A 82 -9.66 -6.94 12.94
CA ILE A 82 -9.77 -6.99 11.48
C ILE A 82 -9.47 -5.65 10.82
N ILE A 83 -9.92 -4.54 11.41
CA ILE A 83 -9.67 -3.20 10.87
C ILE A 83 -8.17 -2.84 10.94
N ASN A 84 -7.48 -3.26 11.99
CA ASN A 84 -6.02 -3.07 12.10
C ASN A 84 -5.27 -3.90 11.05
N TYR A 85 -5.70 -5.14 10.81
CA TYR A 85 -5.14 -5.99 9.76
C TYR A 85 -5.37 -5.41 8.36
N LEU A 86 -6.55 -4.83 8.10
CA LEU A 86 -6.84 -4.14 6.85
C LEU A 86 -6.14 -2.77 6.72
N GLY A 87 -5.66 -2.19 7.81
CA GLY A 87 -4.77 -1.02 7.82
C GLY A 87 -3.30 -1.34 7.51
N ASP A 88 -2.93 -2.62 7.43
CA ASP A 88 -1.61 -3.16 7.11
C ASP A 88 -1.61 -3.73 5.66
N PRO A 89 -0.55 -4.37 5.14
CA PRO A 89 -0.48 -4.89 3.77
C PRO A 89 -1.68 -5.70 3.25
N TYR A 90 -2.46 -6.34 4.10
CA TYR A 90 -3.69 -7.05 3.68
C TYR A 90 -4.76 -6.12 3.08
N GLY A 91 -4.77 -4.84 3.44
CA GLY A 91 -5.65 -3.83 2.85
C GLY A 91 -5.09 -3.13 1.62
N ALA A 92 -4.01 -3.63 1.03
CA ALA A 92 -3.49 -3.14 -0.24
C ALA A 92 -4.41 -3.55 -1.40
N ILE A 93 -5.33 -2.67 -1.77
CA ILE A 93 -6.35 -2.93 -2.79
C ILE A 93 -5.81 -2.67 -4.19
N ILE A 94 -5.92 -3.67 -5.06
CA ILE A 94 -5.53 -3.61 -6.48
C ILE A 94 -6.72 -3.92 -7.39
N ASP A 95 -6.64 -3.48 -8.63
CA ASP A 95 -7.64 -3.77 -9.65
C ASP A 95 -7.45 -5.20 -10.20
N MET A 96 -8.32 -6.11 -9.80
CA MET A 96 -8.27 -7.51 -10.20
C MET A 96 -8.60 -7.72 -11.70
N GLU A 97 -9.37 -6.82 -12.32
CA GLU A 97 -9.62 -6.87 -13.77
C GLU A 97 -8.38 -6.48 -14.58
N TYR A 98 -7.58 -5.52 -14.08
CA TYR A 98 -6.29 -5.18 -14.67
C TYR A 98 -5.30 -6.34 -14.49
N GLY A 99 -5.38 -7.01 -13.36
CA GLY A 99 -4.54 -8.14 -13.00
C GLY A 99 -3.07 -7.77 -12.78
N ILE A 100 -2.22 -8.79 -12.75
CA ILE A 100 -0.77 -8.63 -12.61
C ILE A 100 -0.16 -8.59 -14.01
N GLN A 101 0.49 -7.48 -14.35
CA GLN A 101 1.20 -7.30 -15.62
C GLN A 101 2.69 -7.59 -15.42
N GLY A 102 3.29 -8.40 -16.30
CA GLY A 102 4.69 -8.82 -16.18
C GLY A 102 4.86 -10.12 -15.39
N GLU A 103 6.11 -10.52 -15.18
CA GLU A 103 6.46 -11.79 -14.51
C GLU A 103 7.51 -11.57 -13.42
N GLY A 104 7.40 -12.32 -12.32
CA GLY A 104 8.36 -12.33 -11.23
C GLY A 104 8.64 -10.95 -10.66
N GLY A 105 9.91 -10.55 -10.59
CA GLY A 105 10.33 -9.25 -10.05
C GLY A 105 9.98 -8.03 -10.93
N SER A 106 9.33 -8.24 -12.08
CA SER A 106 8.84 -7.17 -12.97
C SER A 106 7.32 -7.01 -12.90
N ALA A 107 6.65 -7.72 -11.99
CA ALA A 107 5.20 -7.66 -11.87
C ALA A 107 4.72 -6.24 -11.52
N ASN A 108 3.67 -5.80 -12.19
CA ASN A 108 3.03 -4.51 -11.97
C ASN A 108 1.52 -4.67 -11.82
N VAL A 109 0.92 -3.86 -10.98
CA VAL A 109 -0.51 -3.86 -10.66
C VAL A 109 -1.07 -2.44 -10.71
N ALA A 110 -2.37 -2.32 -10.89
CA ALA A 110 -3.06 -1.04 -10.79
C ALA A 110 -3.61 -0.85 -9.38
N GLY A 111 -3.06 0.09 -8.64
CA GLY A 111 -3.52 0.49 -7.31
C GLY A 111 -4.19 1.86 -7.32
N THR A 112 -4.57 2.36 -6.14
CA THR A 112 -5.21 3.66 -5.93
C THR A 112 -4.25 4.73 -5.40
N GLY A 113 -2.97 4.41 -5.30
CA GLY A 113 -1.93 5.28 -4.74
C GLY A 113 -1.50 6.44 -5.65
N PRO A 114 -0.67 7.36 -5.12
CA PRO A 114 -0.22 8.56 -5.85
C PRO A 114 0.74 8.29 -7.00
N TYR A 115 1.31 7.09 -7.08
CA TYR A 115 2.27 6.71 -8.10
C TYR A 115 1.93 5.38 -8.76
N ILE A 116 2.32 5.26 -10.03
CA ILE A 116 2.22 4.05 -10.84
C ILE A 116 3.63 3.53 -11.09
N ALA A 117 3.88 2.25 -10.84
CA ALA A 117 5.12 1.60 -11.23
C ALA A 117 5.15 1.39 -12.76
N THR A 118 6.09 2.02 -13.43
CA THR A 118 6.24 1.96 -14.90
C THR A 118 7.37 1.04 -15.33
N ASN A 119 8.29 0.73 -14.43
CA ASN A 119 9.36 -0.22 -14.64
C ASN A 119 9.69 -0.88 -13.29
N VAL A 120 9.70 -2.19 -13.23
CA VAL A 120 10.03 -2.95 -12.02
C VAL A 120 11.11 -3.97 -12.38
N THR A 121 12.25 -3.85 -11.70
CA THR A 121 13.37 -4.78 -11.80
C THR A 121 13.82 -5.20 -10.40
N PRO A 122 14.65 -6.23 -10.23
CA PRO A 122 15.14 -6.63 -8.91
C PRO A 122 15.91 -5.54 -8.14
N THR A 123 16.44 -4.54 -8.85
CA THR A 123 17.30 -3.49 -8.25
C THR A 123 16.76 -2.07 -8.40
N GLN A 124 15.67 -1.89 -9.19
CA GLN A 124 15.13 -0.56 -9.45
C GLN A 124 13.62 -0.62 -9.72
N ILE A 125 12.90 0.36 -9.18
CA ILE A 125 11.50 0.61 -9.51
C ILE A 125 11.39 2.08 -9.96
N ASP A 126 10.84 2.29 -11.16
CA ASP A 126 10.51 3.62 -11.66
C ASP A 126 9.03 3.89 -11.46
N LEU A 127 8.73 4.99 -10.81
CA LEU A 127 7.39 5.42 -10.45
C LEU A 127 7.07 6.72 -11.18
N THR A 128 5.87 6.82 -11.73
CA THR A 128 5.32 8.05 -12.31
C THR A 128 4.05 8.46 -11.58
N LYS A 129 3.76 9.75 -11.55
CA LYS A 129 2.55 10.29 -10.96
C LYS A 129 1.30 9.61 -11.51
N ASN A 130 0.37 9.27 -10.63
CA ASN A 130 -0.96 8.76 -10.98
C ASN A 130 -1.92 9.95 -11.14
N GLU A 131 -2.33 10.24 -12.37
CA GLU A 131 -3.26 11.32 -12.67
C GLU A 131 -4.69 11.06 -12.14
N ASN A 132 -5.00 9.81 -11.79
CA ASN A 132 -6.26 9.42 -11.16
C ASN A 132 -6.21 9.46 -9.62
N TYR A 133 -5.10 9.96 -9.03
CA TYR A 133 -4.98 9.96 -7.58
C TYR A 133 -5.99 10.90 -6.91
N TRP A 134 -6.73 10.37 -5.97
CA TRP A 134 -7.83 11.02 -5.26
C TRP A 134 -7.39 11.83 -4.03
N GLY A 135 -6.18 11.57 -3.50
CA GLY A 135 -5.72 12.12 -2.21
C GLY A 135 -5.08 13.51 -2.30
N GLY A 136 -5.22 14.22 -3.42
CA GLY A 136 -4.72 15.57 -3.60
C GLY A 136 -3.55 15.70 -4.57
N ASP A 137 -2.90 16.86 -4.55
CA ASP A 137 -1.84 17.17 -5.50
C ASP A 137 -0.52 16.43 -5.21
N VAL A 138 -0.03 15.70 -6.20
CA VAL A 138 1.25 15.00 -6.17
C VAL A 138 2.34 15.91 -6.72
N LYS A 139 3.25 16.36 -5.86
CA LYS A 139 4.25 17.39 -6.18
C LYS A 139 5.45 16.90 -6.99
N VAL A 140 5.74 15.59 -6.92
CA VAL A 140 6.89 14.98 -7.60
C VAL A 140 6.39 14.11 -8.74
N ASP A 141 6.78 14.41 -9.97
CA ASP A 141 6.25 13.71 -11.15
C ASP A 141 6.82 12.30 -11.29
N LYS A 142 8.07 12.09 -10.88
CA LYS A 142 8.78 10.80 -11.02
C LYS A 142 9.65 10.50 -9.81
N ILE A 143 9.66 9.23 -9.41
CA ILE A 143 10.52 8.72 -8.36
C ILE A 143 11.21 7.45 -8.90
N THR A 144 12.51 7.33 -8.71
CA THR A 144 13.25 6.08 -8.93
C THR A 144 13.70 5.53 -7.58
N VAL A 145 13.21 4.35 -7.23
CA VAL A 145 13.64 3.59 -6.06
C VAL A 145 14.74 2.63 -6.48
N LYS A 146 15.90 2.68 -5.82
CA LYS A 146 17.06 1.83 -6.10
C LYS A 146 17.37 0.94 -4.88
N SER A 147 17.70 -0.31 -5.13
CA SER A 147 18.22 -1.22 -4.11
C SER A 147 19.73 -1.25 -4.15
N PHE A 148 20.37 -1.23 -2.98
CA PHE A 148 21.83 -1.31 -2.84
C PHE A 148 22.22 -2.61 -2.15
N ALA A 149 23.40 -3.14 -2.50
CA ALA A 149 23.88 -4.39 -1.96
C ALA A 149 24.16 -4.32 -0.44
N ASP A 150 24.60 -3.15 0.03
CA ASP A 150 24.92 -2.92 1.44
C ASP A 150 24.83 -1.42 1.81
N GLY A 151 24.94 -1.13 3.10
CA GLY A 151 24.88 0.24 3.64
C GLY A 151 26.02 1.14 3.18
N SER A 152 27.18 0.58 2.83
CA SER A 152 28.33 1.37 2.35
C SER A 152 28.08 1.89 0.94
N ALA A 153 27.51 1.05 0.06
CA ALA A 153 27.11 1.44 -1.28
C ALA A 153 26.02 2.52 -1.25
N LEU A 154 25.01 2.35 -0.37
CA LEU A 154 23.96 3.35 -0.15
C LEU A 154 24.54 4.68 0.36
N THR A 155 25.46 4.63 1.34
CA THR A 155 26.12 5.82 1.89
C THR A 155 26.90 6.58 0.81
N ALA A 156 27.66 5.87 -0.02
CA ALA A 156 28.39 6.48 -1.14
C ALA A 156 27.43 7.14 -2.14
N ALA A 157 26.31 6.47 -2.49
CA ALA A 157 25.33 7.01 -3.41
C ALA A 157 24.63 8.28 -2.87
N LEU A 158 24.39 8.38 -1.56
CA LEU A 158 23.90 9.58 -0.91
C LEU A 158 24.94 10.71 -0.97
N GLN A 159 26.19 10.42 -0.67
CA GLN A 159 27.28 11.42 -0.66
C GLN A 159 27.61 11.96 -2.05
N THR A 160 27.45 11.14 -3.10
CA THR A 160 27.65 11.55 -4.51
C THR A 160 26.42 12.23 -5.12
N GLY A 161 25.26 12.17 -4.44
CA GLY A 161 24.00 12.70 -4.97
C GLY A 161 23.30 11.78 -5.99
N ASP A 162 23.78 10.54 -6.15
CA ASP A 162 23.13 9.53 -7.02
C ASP A 162 21.73 9.15 -6.52
N VAL A 163 21.48 9.30 -5.21
CA VAL A 163 20.16 9.25 -4.60
C VAL A 163 19.99 10.46 -3.67
N GLN A 164 18.75 10.97 -3.60
CA GLN A 164 18.42 12.18 -2.84
C GLN A 164 17.83 11.88 -1.46
N GLY A 165 17.55 10.62 -1.18
CA GLY A 165 16.99 10.19 0.10
C GLY A 165 17.04 8.69 0.29
N THR A 166 16.88 8.25 1.52
CA THR A 166 16.79 6.84 1.88
C THR A 166 15.87 6.65 3.05
N TYR A 167 15.32 5.45 3.14
CA TYR A 167 14.61 4.94 4.30
C TYR A 167 15.46 3.84 4.96
N GLY A 168 15.67 3.93 6.28
CA GLY A 168 16.36 2.88 7.02
C GLY A 168 17.88 2.88 6.89
N LEU A 169 18.53 4.05 7.07
CA LEU A 169 19.99 4.12 7.15
C LEU A 169 20.49 3.36 8.39
N GLN A 170 21.56 2.55 8.24
CA GLN A 170 22.19 1.86 9.36
C GLN A 170 22.82 2.88 10.33
N TYR A 171 22.75 2.58 11.63
CA TYR A 171 23.21 3.50 12.68
C TYR A 171 24.67 3.94 12.51
N ASP A 172 25.55 3.02 12.13
CA ASP A 172 26.99 3.33 11.92
C ASP A 172 27.22 4.35 10.79
N ASN A 173 26.30 4.38 9.82
CA ASN A 173 26.36 5.31 8.69
C ASN A 173 25.62 6.62 8.98
N TYR A 174 24.68 6.62 9.94
CA TYR A 174 23.92 7.80 10.36
C TYR A 174 24.83 8.94 10.79
N VAL A 175 25.89 8.64 11.54
CA VAL A 175 26.86 9.63 12.08
C VAL A 175 27.51 10.47 10.98
N LEU A 176 27.59 9.95 9.75
CA LEU A 176 28.20 10.67 8.61
C LEU A 176 27.30 11.80 8.10
N PHE A 177 26.01 11.74 8.39
CA PHE A 177 25.01 12.70 7.93
C PHE A 177 24.47 13.55 9.09
N ASP A 178 24.64 13.09 10.34
CA ASP A 178 24.28 13.84 11.52
C ASP A 178 25.13 15.13 11.61
N GLN A 179 24.46 16.24 11.86
CA GLN A 179 25.07 17.57 11.91
C GLN A 179 25.65 18.10 10.58
N ASN A 180 25.45 17.39 9.47
CA ASN A 180 25.83 17.91 8.16
C ASN A 180 24.65 18.76 7.59
N PRO A 181 24.84 20.08 7.33
CA PRO A 181 23.77 20.96 6.88
C PRO A 181 23.20 20.63 5.51
N ASP A 182 23.90 19.80 4.72
CA ASP A 182 23.43 19.36 3.39
C ASP A 182 22.37 18.26 3.46
N TYR A 183 22.12 17.69 4.67
CA TYR A 183 21.18 16.60 4.88
C TYR A 183 20.16 16.93 5.96
N THR A 184 18.94 16.49 5.75
CA THR A 184 17.87 16.54 6.76
C THR A 184 17.53 15.12 7.21
N ILE A 185 17.59 14.88 8.51
CA ILE A 185 17.24 13.60 9.11
C ILE A 185 15.86 13.73 9.74
N HIS A 186 14.94 12.85 9.35
CA HIS A 186 13.62 12.72 9.95
C HIS A 186 13.59 11.43 10.78
N SER A 187 13.37 11.55 12.09
CA SER A 187 13.12 10.42 12.99
C SER A 187 11.64 10.36 13.36
N SER A 188 11.03 9.19 13.29
CA SER A 188 9.69 8.89 13.80
C SER A 188 9.75 8.30 15.20
#